data_c44bd22d9f097c5c74effb989e107205
#
_entry.id   c44bd22d9f097c5c74effb989e107205
#
_cell.length_a   1.000
_cell.length_b   1.000
_cell.length_c   1.000
_cell.angle_alpha   90.00
_cell.angle_beta   90.00
_cell.angle_gamma   90.00
#
_symmetry.space_group_name_H-M   'P 1'
#
loop_
_entity.id
_entity.type
_entity.pdbx_description
1 polymer ?
#
loop_
_entity_poly.entity_id
_entity_poly.type
_entity_poly.pdbx_seq_one_letter_code
_entity_poly.pdbx_strand_id
1 'polypeptide(L)'
;MMSCEQHDYIEIACLYRYPIILTLTSGQELSGIAIDTARNEDKAECIKILADNTARLVPLAHIVRMKAASDNPHFDTVTFD
;
A
#
# COMPACT_ATOMS: atom_id res chain seq x y z
N MET A 1 -14.80 2.45 -0.73
CA MET A 1 -14.02 3.59 -0.19
C MET A 1 -13.27 3.16 1.05
N MET A 2 -12.03 3.60 1.15
CA MET A 2 -11.16 3.24 2.28
C MET A 2 -11.53 4.09 3.50
N SER A 3 -11.67 3.47 4.68
CA SER A 3 -11.98 4.17 5.91
C SER A 3 -10.74 4.91 6.45
N CYS A 4 -10.94 5.80 7.43
CA CYS A 4 -9.81 6.51 8.06
C CYS A 4 -8.84 5.53 8.71
N GLU A 5 -9.37 4.48 9.36
CA GLU A 5 -8.54 3.47 9.99
C GLU A 5 -7.69 2.72 8.95
N GLN A 6 -8.28 2.40 7.80
CA GLN A 6 -7.57 1.75 6.72
C GLN A 6 -6.49 2.66 6.14
N HIS A 7 -6.78 3.96 6.00
CA HIS A 7 -5.79 4.96 5.61
C HIS A 7 -4.63 5.02 6.58
N ASP A 8 -4.90 4.92 7.88
CA ASP A 8 -3.85 4.96 8.89
C ASP A 8 -2.85 3.82 8.69
N TYR A 9 -3.32 2.63 8.30
CA TYR A 9 -2.41 1.51 8.04
C TYR A 9 -1.52 1.76 6.83
N ILE A 10 -2.04 2.43 5.81
CA ILE A 10 -1.23 2.83 4.65
C ILE A 10 -0.13 3.80 5.11
N GLU A 11 -0.49 4.80 5.92
CA GLU A 11 0.46 5.78 6.41
C GLU A 11 1.51 5.15 7.33
N ILE A 12 1.10 4.21 8.18
CA ILE A 12 2.02 3.49 9.07
C ILE A 12 3.04 2.70 8.25
N ALA A 13 2.58 1.99 7.22
CA ALA A 13 3.48 1.23 6.35
C ALA A 13 4.52 2.14 5.71
N CYS A 14 4.11 3.32 5.25
CA CYS A 14 5.01 4.29 4.64
C CYS A 14 5.96 4.91 5.65
N LEU A 15 5.44 5.24 6.83
CA LEU A 15 6.24 5.87 7.89
C LEU A 15 7.44 4.99 8.29
N TYR A 16 7.21 3.71 8.42
CA TYR A 16 8.25 2.77 8.85
C TYR A 16 8.94 2.06 7.68
N ARG A 17 8.57 2.38 6.44
CA ARG A 17 9.14 1.77 5.25
C ARG A 17 9.01 0.25 5.28
N TYR A 18 7.85 -0.24 5.64
CA TYR A 18 7.61 -1.69 5.73
C TYR A 18 7.61 -2.34 4.34
N PRO A 19 8.23 -3.52 4.21
CA PRO A 19 8.02 -4.35 3.01
C PRO A 19 6.60 -4.91 3.06
N ILE A 20 5.89 -4.77 1.96
CA ILE A 20 4.47 -5.15 1.87
C ILE A 20 4.19 -5.89 0.58
N ILE A 21 3.10 -6.64 0.58
CA ILE A 21 2.53 -7.28 -0.60
C ILE A 21 1.13 -6.73 -0.78
N LEU A 22 0.89 -6.08 -1.92
CA LEU A 22 -0.41 -5.53 -2.26
C LEU A 22 -1.14 -6.48 -3.20
N THR A 23 -2.39 -6.81 -2.87
CA THR A 23 -3.28 -7.54 -3.78
C THR A 23 -4.21 -6.53 -4.41
N LEU A 24 -4.24 -6.51 -5.74
CA LEU A 24 -5.03 -5.55 -6.51
C LEU A 24 -6.38 -6.14 -6.91
N THR A 25 -7.30 -5.26 -7.32
CA THR A 25 -8.62 -5.68 -7.78
C THR A 25 -8.56 -6.61 -8.99
N SER A 26 -7.48 -6.52 -9.78
CA SER A 26 -7.24 -7.42 -10.91
C SER A 26 -6.82 -8.82 -10.49
N GLY A 27 -6.48 -9.02 -9.20
CA GLY A 27 -5.91 -10.26 -8.70
C GLY A 27 -4.40 -10.28 -8.74
N GLN A 28 -3.78 -9.28 -9.35
CA GLN A 28 -2.33 -9.17 -9.39
C GLN A 28 -1.78 -8.83 -8.00
N GLU A 29 -0.61 -9.38 -7.68
CA GLU A 29 0.11 -9.03 -6.46
C GLU A 29 1.35 -8.22 -6.79
N LEU A 30 1.61 -7.20 -5.98
CA LEU A 30 2.80 -6.37 -6.09
C LEU A 30 3.53 -6.36 -4.77
N SER A 31 4.80 -6.71 -4.78
CA SER A 31 5.66 -6.68 -3.59
C SER A 31 6.61 -5.49 -3.68
N GLY A 32 6.81 -4.80 -2.58
CA GLY A 32 7.74 -3.70 -2.54
C GLY A 32 7.78 -3.07 -1.16
N ILE A 33 8.57 -2.01 -1.04
CA ILE A 33 8.70 -1.27 0.20
C ILE A 33 7.80 -0.04 0.12
N ALA A 34 6.92 0.12 1.10
CA ALA A 34 6.08 1.33 1.19
C ALA A 34 6.99 2.53 1.46
N ILE A 35 6.85 3.58 0.67
CA ILE A 35 7.70 4.77 0.79
C ILE A 35 6.89 5.98 1.23
N ASP A 36 5.79 6.25 0.54
CA ASP A 36 5.04 7.48 0.75
C ASP A 36 3.65 7.37 0.12
N THR A 37 2.82 8.35 0.38
CA THR A 37 1.56 8.52 -0.31
C THR A 37 1.70 9.71 -1.26
N ALA A 38 1.00 9.66 -2.38
CA ALA A 38 1.06 10.72 -3.38
C ALA A 38 -0.21 10.68 -4.23
N ARG A 39 -0.44 11.75 -4.99
CA ARG A 39 -1.52 11.76 -5.98
C ARG A 39 -0.91 11.58 -7.36
N ASN A 40 -1.62 10.83 -8.21
CA ASN A 40 -1.19 10.65 -9.60
C ASN A 40 -1.72 11.80 -10.47
N GLU A 41 -1.54 11.67 -11.79
CA GLU A 41 -1.97 12.70 -12.73
C GLU A 41 -3.47 12.97 -12.70
N ASP A 42 -4.25 11.95 -12.35
CA ASP A 42 -5.71 12.06 -12.23
C ASP A 42 -6.13 12.54 -10.84
N LYS A 43 -5.17 12.94 -10.00
CA LYS A 43 -5.37 13.39 -8.63
C LYS A 43 -5.95 12.30 -7.72
N ALA A 44 -5.83 11.03 -8.11
CA ALA A 44 -6.22 9.90 -7.28
C ALA A 44 -5.14 9.65 -6.24
N GLU A 45 -5.57 9.32 -5.01
CA GLU A 45 -4.64 8.97 -3.95
C GLU A 45 -3.97 7.64 -4.24
N CYS A 46 -2.66 7.60 -4.08
CA CYS A 46 -1.86 6.42 -4.35
C CYS A 46 -0.91 6.15 -3.20
N ILE A 47 -0.50 4.90 -3.06
CA ILE A 47 0.67 4.55 -2.27
C ILE A 47 1.85 4.43 -3.25
N LYS A 48 3.00 4.97 -2.86
CA LYS A 48 4.22 4.81 -3.63
C LYS A 48 5.00 3.65 -3.02
N ILE A 49 5.34 2.69 -3.84
CA ILE A 49 6.13 1.54 -3.42
C ILE A 49 7.42 1.49 -4.24
N LEU A 50 8.48 0.99 -3.61
CA LEU A 50 9.76 0.76 -4.27
C LEU A 50 9.89 -0.74 -4.52
N ALA A 51 9.93 -1.13 -5.79
CA ALA A 51 10.09 -2.52 -6.21
C ALA A 51 11.17 -2.56 -7.29
N ASP A 52 12.18 -3.42 -7.09
CA ASP A 52 13.29 -3.59 -8.03
C ASP A 52 13.95 -2.25 -8.38
N ASN A 53 14.16 -1.40 -7.37
CA ASN A 53 14.75 -0.08 -7.50
C ASN A 53 13.92 0.90 -8.35
N THR A 54 12.65 0.60 -8.56
CA THR A 54 11.74 1.44 -9.32
C THR A 54 10.58 1.85 -8.44
N ALA A 55 10.32 3.15 -8.33
CA ALA A 55 9.17 3.66 -7.58
C ALA A 55 7.93 3.57 -8.46
N ARG A 56 6.84 3.07 -7.88
CA ARG A 56 5.56 2.93 -8.57
C ARG A 56 4.45 3.51 -7.72
N LEU A 57 3.50 4.17 -8.39
CA LEU A 57 2.29 4.67 -7.74
C LEU A 57 1.16 3.67 -7.98
N VAL A 58 0.51 3.25 -6.88
CA VAL A 58 -0.61 2.32 -6.94
C VAL A 58 -1.83 3.02 -6.36
N PRO A 59 -2.87 3.27 -7.16
CA PRO A 59 -4.08 3.91 -6.63
C PRO A 59 -4.68 3.10 -5.49
N LEU A 60 -5.04 3.78 -4.42
CA LEU A 60 -5.61 3.11 -3.24
C LEU A 60 -6.91 2.38 -3.59
N ALA A 61 -7.68 2.94 -4.52
CA ALA A 61 -8.94 2.33 -4.97
C ALA A 61 -8.74 0.97 -5.65
N HIS A 62 -7.53 0.66 -6.10
CA HIS A 62 -7.22 -0.61 -6.77
C HIS A 62 -6.68 -1.66 -5.80
N ILE A 63 -6.54 -1.33 -4.52
CA ILE A 63 -5.94 -2.24 -3.54
C ILE A 63 -7.06 -2.94 -2.76
N VAL A 64 -7.04 -4.27 -2.78
CA VAL A 64 -7.98 -5.10 -2.02
C VAL A 64 -7.39 -5.47 -0.65
N ARG A 65 -6.07 -5.69 -0.61
CA ARG A 65 -5.41 -6.19 0.59
C ARG A 65 -3.96 -5.73 0.63
N MET A 66 -3.50 -5.45 1.84
CA MET A 66 -2.09 -5.18 2.10
C MET A 66 -1.61 -6.14 3.17
N LYS A 67 -0.60 -6.92 2.84
CA LYS A 67 -0.01 -7.89 3.75
C LYS A 67 1.39 -7.48 4.10
N ALA A 68 1.75 -7.60 5.38
CA ALA A 68 3.12 -7.38 5.82
C ALA A 68 4.01 -8.51 5.29
N ALA A 69 5.09 -8.14 4.60
CA ALA A 69 6.05 -9.12 4.10
C ALA A 69 7.07 -9.52 5.16
N SER A 70 7.13 -8.76 6.26
CA SER A 70 7.92 -9.11 7.44
C SER A 70 7.12 -8.76 8.69
N ASP A 71 7.47 -9.39 9.82
CA ASP A 71 6.77 -9.14 11.07
C ASP A 71 6.93 -7.69 11.52
N ASN A 72 5.84 -7.10 11.99
CA ASN A 72 5.84 -5.78 12.59
C ASN A 72 4.73 -5.71 13.64
N PRO A 73 4.80 -4.76 14.60
CA PRO A 73 3.82 -4.69 15.69
C PRO A 73 2.51 -4.04 15.32
N HIS A 74 2.35 -3.53 14.09
CA HIS A 74 1.19 -2.71 13.71
C HIS A 74 0.13 -3.48 12.96
N PHE A 75 0.52 -4.38 12.06
CA PHE A 75 -0.45 -5.16 11.31
C PHE A 75 0.19 -6.40 10.70
N ASP A 76 -0.64 -7.37 10.36
CA ASP A 76 -0.26 -8.54 9.58
C ASP A 76 -0.89 -8.44 8.20
N THR A 77 -2.21 -8.33 8.15
CA THR A 77 -2.95 -8.19 6.90
C THR A 77 -4.07 -7.18 7.10
N VAL A 78 -4.20 -6.25 6.18
CA VAL A 78 -5.28 -5.27 6.16
C VAL A 78 -6.08 -5.47 4.87
N THR A 79 -7.38 -5.68 5.01
CA THR A 79 -8.27 -5.83 3.85
C THR A 79 -9.05 -4.53 3.66
N PHE A 80 -9.12 -4.07 2.43
CA PHE A 80 -9.82 -2.84 2.05
C PHE A 80 -11.05 -3.20 1.23
N ASP A 81 -12.21 -2.80 1.71
CA ASP A 81 -13.47 -3.07 1.00
C ASP A 81 -13.92 -1.88 0.18
#